data_cc475c1bc580890a813a23f2521c3634
#
_entry.id   cc475c1bc580890a813a23f2521c3634
#
_cell.length_a   1.000
_cell.length_b   1.000
_cell.length_c   1.000
_cell.angle_alpha   90.00
_cell.angle_beta   90.00
_cell.angle_gamma   90.00
#
_symmetry.space_group_name_H-M   'P 1'
#
loop_
_entity.id
_entity.type
_entity.pdbx_description
1 polymer ?
#
loop_
_entity_poly.entity_id
_entity_poly.type
_entity_poly.pdbx_seq_one_letter_code
_entity_poly.pdbx_strand_id
1 'polypeptide(L)'
;RWYRRVMALDVRNHTAVVAVLPRADGRVLLHLRAAGADSRVLARRVVLATGRDGLGGPAVPAFMDGIPPQRWAHSSDELDHSRLAGLRVAVVGAGSSAMDSAATALECGARSVDLLIRRDDLPRINKSKGAGVPGLTHGHHLLPDAQRWRLRHYINQTQVPPPHGSTLRVSRHPNAAFHFGCAVQAEIGRAHV
;
A
#
# COMPACT_ATOMS: atom_id res chain seq x y z
N ARG A 1 -4.16 -0.70 19.01
CA ARG A 1 -4.43 -0.52 20.47
C ARG A 1 -4.21 -1.81 21.27
N TRP A 2 -4.68 -2.99 20.80
CA TRP A 2 -4.54 -4.27 21.49
C TRP A 2 -3.07 -4.66 21.71
N TYR A 3 -2.24 -4.67 20.67
CA TYR A 3 -0.84 -5.07 20.72
C TYR A 3 -0.01 -4.24 21.71
N ARG A 4 -0.21 -2.92 21.72
CA ARG A 4 0.42 -2.02 22.70
C ARG A 4 0.13 -2.42 24.13
N ARG A 5 -1.13 -2.79 24.44
CA ARG A 5 -1.54 -3.20 25.81
C ARG A 5 -0.96 -4.55 26.19
N VAL A 6 -1.05 -5.55 25.27
CA VAL A 6 -0.56 -6.90 25.54
C VAL A 6 0.94 -6.93 25.75
N MET A 7 1.68 -6.14 24.95
CA MET A 7 3.14 -6.09 25.00
C MET A 7 3.68 -5.02 25.97
N ALA A 8 2.82 -4.32 26.68
CA ALA A 8 3.18 -3.23 27.60
C ALA A 8 4.15 -2.20 27.00
N LEU A 9 3.94 -1.83 25.72
CA LEU A 9 4.83 -0.92 25.01
C LEU A 9 4.63 0.53 25.46
N ASP A 10 5.72 1.22 25.81
CA ASP A 10 5.72 2.67 26.05
C ASP A 10 5.64 3.42 24.72
N VAL A 11 4.44 3.65 24.25
CA VAL A 11 4.16 4.39 23.00
C VAL A 11 3.63 5.78 23.32
N ARG A 12 4.32 6.81 22.86
CA ARG A 12 3.90 8.21 22.96
C ARG A 12 3.18 8.62 21.68
N ASN A 13 1.86 8.66 21.73
CA ASN A 13 1.03 9.17 20.64
C ASN A 13 1.14 10.70 20.54
N HIS A 14 0.72 11.25 19.40
CA HIS A 14 0.72 12.70 19.12
C HIS A 14 2.09 13.37 19.35
N THR A 15 3.16 12.60 19.12
CA THR A 15 4.53 13.05 19.26
C THR A 15 5.25 12.86 17.94
N ALA A 16 5.56 13.94 17.26
CA ALA A 16 6.33 13.90 16.02
C ALA A 16 7.84 13.94 16.31
N VAL A 17 8.61 13.12 15.62
CA VAL A 17 10.07 13.27 15.55
C VAL A 17 10.35 14.24 14.39
N VAL A 18 10.80 15.45 14.72
CA VAL A 18 11.04 16.51 13.71
C VAL A 18 12.48 16.56 13.23
N ALA A 19 13.42 15.98 13.99
CA ALA A 19 14.81 15.82 13.56
C ALA A 19 15.46 14.61 14.21
N VAL A 20 16.37 13.97 13.46
CA VAL A 20 17.21 12.86 13.90
C VAL A 20 18.66 13.26 13.62
N LEU A 21 19.45 13.51 14.66
CA LEU A 21 20.79 14.07 14.56
C LEU A 21 21.83 13.09 15.14
N PRO A 22 22.61 12.41 14.30
CA PRO A 22 23.75 11.61 14.76
C PRO A 22 24.77 12.50 15.48
N ARG A 23 25.37 11.97 16.54
CA ARG A 23 26.39 12.65 17.33
C ARG A 23 27.74 11.93 17.23
N ALA A 24 28.81 12.67 17.47
CA ALA A 24 30.16 12.12 17.43
C ALA A 24 30.41 11.04 18.52
N ASP A 25 29.64 11.05 19.60
CA ASP A 25 29.70 10.06 20.67
C ASP A 25 28.95 8.74 20.35
N GLY A 26 28.52 8.56 19.10
CA GLY A 26 27.78 7.37 18.65
C GLY A 26 26.31 7.32 19.09
N ARG A 27 25.82 8.34 19.78
CA ARG A 27 24.41 8.49 20.13
C ARG A 27 23.65 9.29 19.07
N VAL A 28 22.33 9.29 19.17
CA VAL A 28 21.43 10.01 18.27
C VAL A 28 20.57 10.95 19.09
N LEU A 29 20.59 12.23 18.76
CA LEU A 29 19.70 13.22 19.35
C LEU A 29 18.43 13.31 18.53
N LEU A 30 17.29 13.12 19.19
CA LEU A 30 15.97 13.28 18.58
C LEU A 30 15.37 14.59 19.07
N HIS A 31 14.84 15.39 18.14
CA HIS A 31 13.97 16.49 18.46
C HIS A 31 12.52 16.04 18.29
N LEU A 32 11.74 16.23 19.35
CA LEU A 32 10.35 15.79 19.41
C LEU A 32 9.44 17.00 19.54
N ARG A 33 8.27 16.93 18.91
CA ARG A 33 7.19 17.92 19.06
C ARG A 33 5.90 17.24 19.47
N ALA A 34 5.33 17.66 20.59
CA ALA A 34 4.07 17.16 21.11
C ALA A 34 3.23 18.31 21.66
N ALA A 35 1.98 18.45 21.21
CA ALA A 35 1.05 19.49 21.65
C ALA A 35 1.65 20.93 21.63
N GLY A 36 2.49 21.24 20.63
CA GLY A 36 3.15 22.53 20.50
C GLY A 36 4.41 22.73 21.35
N ALA A 37 4.76 21.78 22.20
CA ALA A 37 5.98 21.81 23.01
C ALA A 37 7.09 20.98 22.34
N ASP A 38 8.28 21.56 22.27
CA ASP A 38 9.46 20.89 21.78
C ASP A 38 10.25 20.25 22.93
N SER A 39 10.76 19.05 22.72
CA SER A 39 11.60 18.33 23.66
C SER A 39 12.72 17.61 22.94
N ARG A 40 13.71 17.12 23.68
CA ARG A 40 14.87 16.40 23.13
C ARG A 40 15.08 15.10 23.87
N VAL A 41 15.40 14.06 23.13
CA VAL A 41 15.73 12.74 23.68
C VAL A 41 17.04 12.27 23.08
N LEU A 42 17.92 11.75 23.92
CA LEU A 42 19.18 11.16 23.49
C LEU A 42 19.02 9.63 23.49
N ALA A 43 19.15 9.02 22.34
CA ALA A 43 19.00 7.59 22.14
C ALA A 43 20.34 6.93 21.77
N ARG A 44 20.55 5.71 22.23
CA ARG A 44 21.69 4.88 21.77
C ARG A 44 21.47 4.33 20.37
N ARG A 45 20.24 4.03 20.01
CA ARG A 45 19.84 3.51 18.69
C ARG A 45 18.46 4.04 18.33
N VAL A 46 18.22 4.23 17.05
CA VAL A 46 16.91 4.63 16.50
C VAL A 46 16.52 3.63 15.44
N VAL A 47 15.27 3.17 15.50
CA VAL A 47 14.67 2.32 14.48
C VAL A 47 13.65 3.18 13.71
N LEU A 48 13.89 3.37 12.43
CA LEU A 48 12.95 4.04 11.54
C LEU A 48 11.86 3.05 11.13
N ALA A 49 10.71 3.15 11.78
CA ALA A 49 9.53 2.31 11.51
C ALA A 49 8.38 3.17 10.95
N THR A 50 8.71 4.04 10.00
CA THR A 50 7.85 5.09 9.45
C THR A 50 6.79 4.58 8.46
N GLY A 51 6.69 3.27 8.28
CA GLY A 51 5.76 2.66 7.33
C GLY A 51 6.21 2.85 5.87
N ARG A 52 5.32 2.52 4.95
CA ARG A 52 5.62 2.60 3.50
C ARG A 52 5.73 4.05 3.02
N ASP A 53 4.92 4.93 3.57
CA ASP A 53 4.88 6.34 3.17
C ASP A 53 6.05 7.16 3.72
N GLY A 54 6.75 6.64 4.71
CA GLY A 54 7.95 7.27 5.27
C GLY A 54 9.16 7.29 4.34
N LEU A 55 9.12 6.54 3.21
CA LEU A 55 10.18 6.49 2.19
C LEU A 55 9.71 7.05 0.83
N GLY A 56 8.56 7.68 0.78
CA GLY A 56 7.96 8.21 -0.43
C GLY A 56 6.47 8.46 -0.23
N GLY A 57 5.72 8.42 -1.31
CA GLY A 57 4.26 8.58 -1.30
C GLY A 57 3.57 7.63 -2.27
N PRO A 58 2.24 7.73 -2.41
CA PRO A 58 1.49 7.03 -3.44
C PRO A 58 2.03 7.34 -4.83
N ALA A 59 2.28 6.31 -5.63
CA ALA A 59 2.64 6.49 -7.02
C ALA A 59 1.35 6.68 -7.84
N VAL A 60 1.03 7.90 -8.17
CA VAL A 60 -0.10 8.23 -9.05
C VAL A 60 0.38 8.16 -10.50
N PRO A 61 -0.23 7.35 -11.37
CA PRO A 61 0.16 7.27 -12.77
C PRO A 61 -0.13 8.58 -13.52
N ALA A 62 0.71 8.91 -14.50
CA ALA A 62 0.58 10.14 -15.28
C ALA A 62 -0.75 10.25 -16.07
N PHE A 63 -1.40 9.14 -16.40
CA PHE A 63 -2.73 9.18 -17.04
C PHE A 63 -3.84 9.72 -16.12
N MET A 64 -3.56 9.91 -14.83
CA MET A 64 -4.47 10.58 -13.89
C MET A 64 -4.36 12.12 -13.99
N ASP A 65 -3.33 12.63 -14.66
CA ASP A 65 -3.16 14.07 -14.86
C ASP A 65 -4.34 14.60 -15.70
N GLY A 66 -5.00 15.64 -15.19
CA GLY A 66 -6.19 16.21 -15.83
C GLY A 66 -7.53 15.64 -15.35
N ILE A 67 -7.54 14.51 -14.64
CA ILE A 67 -8.77 14.02 -14.01
C ILE A 67 -9.03 14.83 -12.72
N PRO A 68 -10.23 15.44 -12.57
CA PRO A 68 -10.54 16.20 -11.37
C PRO A 68 -10.32 15.38 -10.09
N PRO A 69 -9.65 15.93 -9.06
CA PRO A 69 -9.32 15.17 -7.83
C PRO A 69 -10.53 14.55 -7.13
N GLN A 70 -11.73 15.10 -7.34
CA GLN A 70 -12.97 14.59 -6.76
C GLN A 70 -13.48 13.32 -7.45
N ARG A 71 -12.91 12.95 -8.60
CA ARG A 71 -13.32 11.80 -9.40
C ARG A 71 -12.44 10.58 -9.26
N TRP A 72 -11.37 10.68 -8.48
CA TRP A 72 -10.48 9.55 -8.22
C TRP A 72 -9.94 9.58 -6.79
N ALA A 73 -9.44 8.46 -6.32
CA ALA A 73 -8.74 8.34 -5.05
C ALA A 73 -7.67 7.26 -5.17
N HIS A 74 -6.57 7.42 -4.44
CA HIS A 74 -5.60 6.36 -4.28
C HIS A 74 -6.07 5.40 -3.18
N SER A 75 -5.71 4.12 -3.25
CA SER A 75 -6.12 3.10 -2.26
C SER A 75 -5.58 3.33 -0.84
N SER A 76 -4.68 4.29 -0.64
CA SER A 76 -4.21 4.73 0.68
C SER A 76 -4.98 5.93 1.24
N ASP A 77 -5.85 6.55 0.45
CA ASP A 77 -6.63 7.71 0.89
C ASP A 77 -7.78 7.27 1.81
N GLU A 78 -8.16 8.14 2.73
CA GLU A 78 -9.39 7.97 3.50
C GLU A 78 -10.61 8.24 2.59
N LEU A 79 -11.12 7.18 1.98
CA LEU A 79 -12.29 7.24 1.11
C LEU A 79 -13.54 6.82 1.87
N ASP A 80 -14.54 7.70 1.91
CA ASP A 80 -15.90 7.32 2.28
C ASP A 80 -16.56 6.55 1.13
N HIS A 81 -16.52 5.23 1.23
CA HIS A 81 -17.07 4.35 0.19
C HIS A 81 -18.58 4.46 0.03
N SER A 82 -19.33 5.00 1.01
CA SER A 82 -20.78 5.24 0.88
C SER A 82 -21.10 6.19 -0.27
N ARG A 83 -20.18 7.10 -0.61
CA ARG A 83 -20.30 8.04 -1.73
C ARG A 83 -20.24 7.38 -3.10
N LEU A 84 -19.86 6.10 -3.16
CA LEU A 84 -19.81 5.32 -4.39
C LEU A 84 -21.14 4.64 -4.72
N ALA A 85 -22.14 4.72 -3.82
CA ALA A 85 -23.46 4.12 -4.05
C ALA A 85 -24.09 4.67 -5.32
N GLY A 86 -24.59 3.76 -6.17
CA GLY A 86 -25.21 4.08 -7.45
C GLY A 86 -24.25 4.49 -8.58
N LEU A 87 -22.96 4.69 -8.29
CA LEU A 87 -21.97 5.10 -9.29
C LEU A 87 -21.37 3.89 -10.03
N ARG A 88 -20.91 4.13 -11.26
CA ARG A 88 -20.01 3.23 -11.97
C ARG A 88 -18.58 3.55 -11.53
N VAL A 89 -17.85 2.56 -11.04
CA VAL A 89 -16.53 2.71 -10.48
C VAL A 89 -15.51 1.93 -11.30
N ALA A 90 -14.43 2.58 -11.72
CA ALA A 90 -13.28 1.90 -12.31
C ALA A 90 -12.18 1.73 -11.25
N VAL A 91 -11.63 0.53 -11.15
CA VAL A 91 -10.51 0.22 -10.25
C VAL A 91 -9.31 -0.19 -11.09
N VAL A 92 -8.22 0.58 -11.01
CA VAL A 92 -7.00 0.29 -11.77
C VAL A 92 -6.07 -0.60 -10.95
N GLY A 93 -5.83 -1.80 -11.44
CA GLY A 93 -4.93 -2.77 -10.83
C GLY A 93 -5.58 -4.09 -10.43
N ALA A 94 -4.76 -5.02 -9.93
CA ALA A 94 -5.19 -6.36 -9.54
C ALA A 94 -4.50 -6.85 -8.25
N GLY A 95 -3.92 -5.95 -7.48
CA GLY A 95 -3.33 -6.26 -6.18
C GLY A 95 -4.37 -6.37 -5.07
N SER A 96 -3.92 -6.68 -3.85
CA SER A 96 -4.79 -6.77 -2.67
C SER A 96 -5.64 -5.52 -2.48
N SER A 97 -5.01 -4.34 -2.54
CA SER A 97 -5.72 -3.06 -2.36
C SER A 97 -6.79 -2.82 -3.43
N ALA A 98 -6.51 -3.16 -4.70
CA ALA A 98 -7.49 -3.03 -5.77
C ALA A 98 -8.70 -3.94 -5.54
N MET A 99 -8.46 -5.20 -5.15
CA MET A 99 -9.56 -6.14 -4.84
C MET A 99 -10.37 -5.69 -3.63
N ASP A 100 -9.72 -5.20 -2.57
CA ASP A 100 -10.43 -4.72 -1.38
C ASP A 100 -11.23 -3.45 -1.68
N SER A 101 -10.68 -2.50 -2.44
CA SER A 101 -11.40 -1.30 -2.87
C SER A 101 -12.61 -1.63 -3.75
N ALA A 102 -12.43 -2.55 -4.72
CA ALA A 102 -13.51 -3.02 -5.58
C ALA A 102 -14.62 -3.71 -4.79
N ALA A 103 -14.24 -4.63 -3.89
CA ALA A 103 -15.20 -5.34 -3.04
C ALA A 103 -15.98 -4.37 -2.15
N THR A 104 -15.28 -3.44 -1.50
CA THR A 104 -15.93 -2.46 -0.62
C THR A 104 -16.86 -1.53 -1.39
N ALA A 105 -16.48 -1.08 -2.59
CA ALA A 105 -17.36 -0.28 -3.45
C ALA A 105 -18.65 -1.02 -3.80
N LEU A 106 -18.55 -2.30 -4.19
CA LEU A 106 -19.72 -3.16 -4.48
C LEU A 106 -20.62 -3.35 -3.25
N GLU A 107 -20.01 -3.66 -2.11
CA GLU A 107 -20.71 -3.87 -0.84
C GLU A 107 -21.38 -2.58 -0.33
N CYS A 108 -20.85 -1.41 -0.68
CA CYS A 108 -21.46 -0.10 -0.41
C CYS A 108 -22.45 0.35 -1.48
N GLY A 109 -22.83 -0.52 -2.43
CA GLY A 109 -23.88 -0.26 -3.39
C GLY A 109 -23.47 0.45 -4.66
N ALA A 110 -22.22 0.35 -5.09
CA ALA A 110 -21.81 0.81 -6.42
C ALA A 110 -22.68 0.13 -7.50
N ARG A 111 -23.09 0.88 -8.51
CA ARG A 111 -23.89 0.37 -9.63
C ARG A 111 -23.15 -0.70 -10.43
N SER A 112 -21.85 -0.49 -10.67
CA SER A 112 -20.95 -1.47 -11.24
C SER A 112 -19.52 -1.16 -10.85
N VAL A 113 -18.66 -2.19 -10.89
CA VAL A 113 -17.21 -2.03 -10.74
C VAL A 113 -16.51 -2.71 -11.89
N ASP A 114 -15.67 -1.95 -12.60
CA ASP A 114 -14.81 -2.41 -13.68
C ASP A 114 -13.36 -2.42 -13.21
N LEU A 115 -12.74 -3.61 -13.08
CA LEU A 115 -11.33 -3.75 -12.74
C LEU A 115 -10.50 -3.73 -14.02
N LEU A 116 -9.69 -2.68 -14.20
CA LEU A 116 -8.80 -2.51 -15.35
C LEU A 116 -7.43 -3.12 -15.02
N ILE A 117 -7.13 -4.26 -15.61
CA ILE A 117 -5.98 -5.10 -15.25
C ILE A 117 -5.02 -5.18 -16.43
N ARG A 118 -3.82 -4.60 -16.27
CA ARG A 118 -2.79 -4.58 -17.31
C ARG A 118 -2.30 -5.97 -17.75
N ARG A 119 -2.48 -6.96 -16.88
CA ARG A 119 -2.03 -8.35 -17.13
C ARG A 119 -3.09 -9.15 -17.84
N ASP A 120 -2.64 -10.22 -18.48
CA ASP A 120 -3.52 -11.16 -19.20
C ASP A 120 -4.24 -12.13 -18.24
N ASP A 121 -3.74 -12.30 -17.00
CA ASP A 121 -4.37 -13.14 -15.96
C ASP A 121 -3.94 -12.69 -14.55
N LEU A 122 -4.67 -13.18 -13.53
CA LEU A 122 -4.28 -13.03 -12.14
C LEU A 122 -3.24 -14.11 -11.75
N PRO A 123 -2.19 -13.74 -11.01
CA PRO A 123 -1.28 -14.74 -10.48
C PRO A 123 -2.05 -15.66 -9.51
N ARG A 124 -1.94 -16.97 -9.70
CA ARG A 124 -2.62 -17.98 -8.87
C ARG A 124 -1.71 -18.60 -7.82
N ILE A 125 -0.41 -18.56 -8.04
CA ILE A 125 0.59 -19.16 -7.16
C ILE A 125 1.44 -18.07 -6.52
N ASN A 126 1.46 -18.04 -5.19
CA ASN A 126 2.36 -17.15 -4.44
C ASN A 126 3.79 -17.71 -4.46
N LYS A 127 4.54 -17.37 -5.51
CA LYS A 127 5.93 -17.80 -5.69
C LYS A 127 6.88 -17.19 -4.63
N SER A 128 6.50 -16.08 -3.99
CA SER A 128 7.30 -15.47 -2.93
C SER A 128 6.99 -16.01 -1.53
N LYS A 129 6.06 -16.96 -1.39
CA LYS A 129 5.75 -17.60 -0.10
C LYS A 129 6.99 -18.24 0.53
N GLY A 130 7.89 -18.80 -0.30
CA GLY A 130 9.17 -19.35 0.15
C GLY A 130 10.16 -18.32 0.69
N ALA A 131 9.97 -17.03 0.41
CA ALA A 131 10.84 -15.97 0.94
C ALA A 131 10.70 -15.78 2.47
N GLY A 132 9.66 -16.32 3.08
CA GLY A 132 9.47 -16.33 4.53
C GLY A 132 10.11 -17.50 5.25
N VAL A 133 10.83 -18.39 4.55
CA VAL A 133 11.51 -19.52 5.21
C VAL A 133 12.66 -19.05 6.09
N PRO A 134 12.91 -19.69 7.26
CA PRO A 134 13.95 -19.27 8.20
C PRO A 134 15.33 -19.11 7.59
N GLY A 135 15.75 -19.99 6.69
CA GLY A 135 17.05 -19.92 6.03
C GLY A 135 17.25 -18.61 5.25
N LEU A 136 16.22 -18.11 4.56
CA LEU A 136 16.30 -16.84 3.86
C LEU A 136 16.19 -15.64 4.80
N THR A 137 15.25 -15.66 5.75
CA THR A 137 15.04 -14.55 6.68
C THR A 137 16.24 -14.34 7.60
N HIS A 138 16.87 -15.41 8.07
CA HIS A 138 18.04 -15.32 8.95
C HIS A 138 19.36 -15.21 8.19
N GLY A 139 19.47 -15.77 6.98
CA GLY A 139 20.70 -15.77 6.19
C GLY A 139 20.84 -14.61 5.19
N HIS A 140 19.77 -13.89 4.88
CA HIS A 140 19.78 -12.85 3.83
C HIS A 140 20.85 -11.78 4.05
N HIS A 141 21.09 -11.37 5.29
CA HIS A 141 22.06 -10.34 5.63
C HIS A 141 23.52 -10.78 5.41
N LEU A 142 23.77 -12.08 5.35
CA LEU A 142 25.10 -12.68 5.10
C LEU A 142 25.41 -12.79 3.60
N LEU A 143 24.42 -12.62 2.74
CA LEU A 143 24.61 -12.68 1.30
C LEU A 143 25.34 -11.44 0.78
N PRO A 144 26.22 -11.58 -0.22
CA PRO A 144 26.78 -10.45 -0.94
C PRO A 144 25.68 -9.57 -1.56
N ASP A 145 25.92 -8.26 -1.65
CA ASP A 145 24.94 -7.28 -2.17
C ASP A 145 24.35 -7.66 -3.52
N ALA A 146 25.18 -8.15 -4.45
CA ALA A 146 24.71 -8.58 -5.76
C ALA A 146 23.70 -9.74 -5.69
N GLN A 147 23.83 -10.64 -4.72
CA GLN A 147 22.89 -11.74 -4.51
C GLN A 147 21.62 -11.24 -3.82
N ARG A 148 21.75 -10.37 -2.82
CA ARG A 148 20.61 -9.71 -2.16
C ARG A 148 19.78 -8.94 -3.19
N TRP A 149 20.43 -8.20 -4.10
CA TRP A 149 19.76 -7.46 -5.16
C TRP A 149 19.05 -8.37 -6.15
N ARG A 150 19.70 -9.42 -6.66
CA ARG A 150 19.08 -10.41 -7.57
C ARG A 150 17.85 -11.06 -6.96
N LEU A 151 17.95 -11.47 -5.70
CA LEU A 151 16.84 -12.09 -4.97
C LEU A 151 15.67 -11.11 -4.80
N ARG A 152 15.96 -9.86 -4.44
CA ARG A 152 14.95 -8.82 -4.29
C ARG A 152 14.25 -8.52 -5.62
N HIS A 153 15.01 -8.43 -6.69
CA HIS A 153 14.48 -8.23 -8.03
C HIS A 153 13.57 -9.39 -8.46
N TYR A 154 14.00 -10.62 -8.27
CA TYR A 154 13.18 -11.82 -8.52
C TYR A 154 11.87 -11.81 -7.73
N ILE A 155 11.92 -11.55 -6.43
CA ILE A 155 10.73 -11.48 -5.58
C ILE A 155 9.76 -10.39 -6.06
N ASN A 156 10.27 -9.23 -6.46
CA ASN A 156 9.44 -8.14 -6.97
C ASN A 156 8.78 -8.48 -8.31
N GLN A 157 9.47 -9.23 -9.18
CA GLN A 157 8.92 -9.65 -10.47
C GLN A 157 7.87 -10.77 -10.36
N THR A 158 8.02 -11.68 -9.39
CA THR A 158 7.17 -12.87 -9.29
C THR A 158 5.76 -12.60 -8.79
N GLN A 159 5.48 -11.45 -8.29
CA GLN A 159 4.18 -10.94 -7.81
C GLN A 159 3.32 -11.95 -7.01
N VAL A 160 2.68 -11.43 -6.00
CA VAL A 160 1.80 -12.20 -5.10
C VAL A 160 0.36 -12.11 -5.64
N PRO A 161 -0.38 -13.22 -5.70
CA PRO A 161 -1.80 -13.17 -6.01
C PRO A 161 -2.54 -12.31 -4.98
N PRO A 162 -3.64 -11.67 -5.36
CA PRO A 162 -4.52 -11.04 -4.37
C PRO A 162 -5.04 -12.11 -3.40
N PRO A 163 -5.38 -11.74 -2.16
CA PRO A 163 -5.98 -12.68 -1.22
C PRO A 163 -7.24 -13.32 -1.80
N HIS A 164 -7.35 -14.64 -1.67
CA HIS A 164 -8.49 -15.37 -2.21
C HIS A 164 -9.84 -14.83 -1.69
N GLY A 165 -9.91 -14.50 -0.41
CA GLY A 165 -11.09 -13.89 0.18
C GLY A 165 -11.50 -12.57 -0.46
N SER A 166 -10.53 -11.69 -0.76
CA SER A 166 -10.82 -10.40 -1.44
C SER A 166 -11.31 -10.62 -2.87
N THR A 167 -10.71 -11.58 -3.60
CA THR A 167 -11.16 -11.93 -4.95
C THR A 167 -12.57 -12.50 -4.94
N LEU A 168 -12.91 -13.38 -3.99
CA LEU A 168 -14.26 -13.92 -3.83
C LEU A 168 -15.29 -12.84 -3.48
N ARG A 169 -14.93 -11.86 -2.65
CA ARG A 169 -15.82 -10.73 -2.35
C ARG A 169 -16.22 -9.97 -3.61
N VAL A 170 -15.27 -9.78 -4.54
CA VAL A 170 -15.58 -9.15 -5.84
C VAL A 170 -16.38 -10.07 -6.75
N SER A 171 -15.91 -11.29 -6.98
CA SER A 171 -16.45 -12.18 -8.02
C SER A 171 -17.88 -12.67 -7.75
N ARG A 172 -18.37 -12.60 -6.50
CA ARG A 172 -19.77 -12.94 -6.18
C ARG A 172 -20.77 -11.87 -6.61
N HIS A 173 -20.31 -10.69 -7.01
CA HIS A 173 -21.17 -9.61 -7.45
C HIS A 173 -21.34 -9.65 -8.98
N PRO A 174 -22.58 -9.80 -9.51
CA PRO A 174 -22.81 -9.90 -10.95
C PRO A 174 -22.51 -8.60 -11.72
N ASN A 175 -22.44 -7.49 -11.00
CA ASN A 175 -22.11 -6.15 -11.52
C ASN A 175 -20.60 -5.81 -11.39
N ALA A 176 -19.74 -6.82 -11.18
CA ALA A 176 -18.30 -6.69 -11.23
C ALA A 176 -17.74 -7.27 -12.53
N ALA A 177 -16.86 -6.55 -13.21
CA ALA A 177 -16.20 -7.00 -14.42
C ALA A 177 -14.67 -6.93 -14.30
N PHE A 178 -13.97 -7.98 -14.78
CA PHE A 178 -12.52 -8.03 -14.82
C PHE A 178 -12.05 -7.88 -16.28
N HIS A 179 -11.35 -6.80 -16.57
CA HIS A 179 -10.80 -6.51 -17.90
C HIS A 179 -9.31 -6.81 -17.90
N PHE A 180 -8.94 -7.96 -18.38
CA PHE A 180 -7.54 -8.39 -18.49
C PHE A 180 -6.88 -7.85 -19.76
N GLY A 181 -5.54 -7.75 -19.78
CA GLY A 181 -4.77 -7.16 -20.88
C GLY A 181 -5.07 -5.68 -21.09
N CYS A 182 -5.76 -5.04 -20.15
CA CYS A 182 -6.29 -3.69 -20.26
C CYS A 182 -5.36 -2.69 -19.58
N ALA A 183 -4.38 -2.15 -20.30
CA ALA A 183 -3.52 -1.07 -19.83
C ALA A 183 -4.20 0.28 -20.08
N VAL A 184 -4.41 1.06 -19.02
CA VAL A 184 -4.88 2.45 -19.17
C VAL A 184 -3.72 3.29 -19.69
N GLN A 185 -3.91 3.94 -20.84
CA GLN A 185 -2.90 4.75 -21.51
C GLN A 185 -3.11 6.24 -21.28
N ALA A 186 -4.34 6.73 -21.44
CA ALA A 186 -4.71 8.13 -21.25
C ALA A 186 -6.23 8.26 -21.09
N GLU A 187 -6.68 9.39 -20.53
CA GLU A 187 -8.08 9.82 -20.64
C GLU A 187 -8.30 10.44 -22.03
N ILE A 188 -9.23 9.91 -22.81
CA ILE A 188 -9.61 10.45 -24.10
C ILE A 188 -11.02 11.06 -23.97
N GLY A 189 -11.06 12.34 -23.63
CA GLY A 189 -12.25 13.18 -23.71
C GLY A 189 -13.27 12.99 -22.60
N ARG A 190 -14.12 14.02 -22.47
CA ARG A 190 -15.32 13.94 -21.65
C ARG A 190 -16.41 13.26 -22.48
N ALA A 191 -16.93 12.15 -22.02
CA ALA A 191 -18.24 11.73 -22.48
C ALA A 191 -19.25 12.81 -22.05
N HIS A 192 -19.69 13.65 -22.97
CA HIS A 192 -20.87 14.46 -22.76
C HIS A 192 -22.05 13.48 -22.74
N VAL A 193 -22.64 13.27 -21.59
CA VAL A 193 -23.96 12.70 -21.39
C VAL A 193 -24.88 13.86 -21.13
#